data_f27b03f74b455b6efabc9ca365ab627e
#
_entry.id   f27b03f74b455b6efabc9ca365ab627e
#
_cell.length_a   1.000
_cell.length_b   1.000
_cell.length_c   1.000
_cell.angle_alpha   90.00
_cell.angle_beta   90.00
_cell.angle_gamma   90.00
#
_symmetry.space_group_name_H-M   'P 1'
#
loop_
_entity.id
_entity.type
_entity.pdbx_description
1 polymer ?
#
loop_
_entity_poly.entity_id
_entity_poly.type
_entity_poly.pdbx_seq_one_letter_code
_entity_poly.pdbx_strand_id
1 'polypeptide(L)'
;GPDNLDGPKVASPGSPCPDAIIAPETFLLESLSQGFTLLNINQVPKVHIIECGSTLTHLNVKASPDENTFLLKRYLGDQKMAIYLIRLDQHIAARWAKFDETAIRNSIRTSLGYNG
;
A
#
# COMPACT_ATOMS: atom_id res chain seq x y z
N GLY A 1 -11.94 -0.42 5.19
CA GLY A 1 -10.78 -0.22 6.04
C GLY A 1 -10.42 1.24 6.16
N PRO A 2 -9.41 1.59 6.95
CA PRO A 2 -9.03 2.99 7.14
C PRO A 2 -8.61 3.69 5.86
N ASP A 3 -9.14 4.88 5.66
CA ASP A 3 -8.78 5.74 4.54
C ASP A 3 -8.32 7.09 5.09
N ASN A 4 -7.04 7.16 5.41
CA ASN A 4 -6.41 8.36 5.95
C ASN A 4 -5.50 9.04 4.93
N LEU A 5 -5.89 8.93 3.68
CA LEU A 5 -5.25 9.59 2.56
C LEU A 5 -6.32 10.26 1.72
N ASP A 6 -6.18 11.56 1.47
CA ASP A 6 -7.02 12.23 0.48
C ASP A 6 -6.47 11.92 -0.91
N GLY A 7 -6.76 10.72 -1.38
CA GLY A 7 -6.17 10.15 -2.57
C GLY A 7 -7.17 9.74 -3.64
N PRO A 8 -6.67 9.18 -4.74
CA PRO A 8 -7.54 8.80 -5.87
C PRO A 8 -8.57 7.75 -5.49
N LYS A 9 -9.79 7.91 -5.99
CA LYS A 9 -10.87 6.97 -5.71
C LYS A 9 -10.61 5.57 -6.26
N VAL A 10 -9.86 5.46 -7.34
CA VAL A 10 -9.54 4.18 -7.97
C VAL A 10 -8.75 3.27 -7.04
N ALA A 11 -8.02 3.84 -6.08
CA ALA A 11 -7.24 3.11 -5.09
C ALA A 11 -7.83 3.26 -3.68
N SER A 12 -9.13 3.41 -3.55
CA SER A 12 -9.80 3.46 -2.25
C SER A 12 -9.77 2.11 -1.55
N PRO A 13 -9.77 2.08 -0.20
CA PRO A 13 -9.89 0.83 0.54
C PRO A 13 -11.12 0.03 0.09
N GLY A 14 -10.95 -1.27 -0.09
CA GLY A 14 -11.96 -2.16 -0.61
C GLY A 14 -11.91 -2.36 -2.12
N SER A 15 -11.18 -1.53 -2.85
CA SER A 15 -11.05 -1.63 -4.30
C SER A 15 -9.98 -2.64 -4.70
N PRO A 16 -10.12 -3.28 -5.87
CA PRO A 16 -8.99 -4.01 -6.45
C PRO A 16 -7.79 -3.08 -6.64
N CYS A 17 -6.61 -3.61 -6.41
CA CYS A 17 -5.37 -2.86 -6.52
C CYS A 17 -5.11 -2.50 -7.98
N PRO A 18 -5.08 -1.20 -8.36
CA PRO A 18 -4.73 -0.82 -9.73
C PRO A 18 -3.29 -1.19 -10.05
N ASP A 19 -3.05 -1.65 -11.28
CA ASP A 19 -1.68 -1.91 -11.72
C ASP A 19 -0.97 -0.61 -12.08
N ALA A 20 0.37 -0.65 -12.05
CA ALA A 20 1.21 0.48 -12.44
C ALA A 20 2.65 -0.01 -12.58
N ILE A 21 3.43 0.70 -13.38
CA ILE A 21 4.87 0.44 -13.48
C ILE A 21 5.55 1.09 -12.27
N ILE A 22 6.31 0.30 -11.51
CA ILE A 22 7.01 0.75 -10.32
C ILE A 22 8.53 0.81 -10.50
N ALA A 23 9.05 0.14 -11.52
CA ALA A 23 10.46 0.15 -11.91
C ALA A 23 10.52 -0.20 -13.40
N PRO A 24 11.67 -0.07 -14.08
CA PRO A 24 11.75 -0.45 -15.50
C PRO A 24 11.25 -1.88 -15.73
N GLU A 25 10.26 -2.02 -16.61
CA GLU A 25 9.65 -3.30 -16.98
C GLU A 25 9.06 -4.09 -15.80
N THR A 26 8.80 -3.42 -14.67
CA THR A 26 8.29 -4.07 -13.47
C THR A 26 6.91 -3.50 -13.12
N PHE A 27 5.91 -4.37 -13.06
CA PHE A 27 4.54 -3.99 -12.72
C PHE A 27 4.25 -4.27 -11.25
N LEU A 28 3.44 -3.41 -10.65
CA LEU A 28 3.06 -3.50 -9.23
C LEU A 28 2.42 -4.85 -8.90
N LEU A 29 1.43 -5.29 -9.68
CA LEU A 29 0.71 -6.54 -9.38
C LEU A 29 1.62 -7.76 -9.38
N GLU A 30 2.63 -7.77 -10.23
CA GLU A 30 3.62 -8.85 -10.28
C GLU A 30 4.55 -8.85 -9.07
N SER A 31 4.63 -7.71 -8.39
CA SER A 31 5.55 -7.53 -7.26
C SER A 31 4.89 -7.78 -5.91
N LEU A 32 3.58 -8.00 -5.88
CA LEU A 32 2.86 -8.26 -4.64
C LEU A 32 3.23 -9.62 -4.07
N SER A 33 3.35 -9.68 -2.75
CA SER A 33 3.67 -10.94 -2.07
C SER A 33 2.44 -11.83 -1.95
N GLN A 34 2.65 -13.07 -1.52
CA GLN A 34 1.55 -13.99 -1.21
C GLN A 34 0.90 -13.67 0.13
N GLY A 35 1.49 -12.80 0.93
CA GLY A 35 0.91 -12.26 2.15
C GLY A 35 0.45 -10.82 1.95
N PHE A 36 0.42 -10.07 3.03
CA PHE A 36 0.18 -8.63 2.94
C PHE A 36 1.39 -7.92 2.36
N THR A 37 1.13 -6.91 1.55
CA THR A 37 2.17 -6.02 1.03
C THR A 37 1.92 -4.61 1.54
N LEU A 38 2.96 -3.98 2.08
CA LEU A 38 2.93 -2.57 2.43
C LEU A 38 3.65 -1.79 1.35
N LEU A 39 2.88 -1.10 0.52
CA LEU A 39 3.42 -0.27 -0.56
C LEU A 39 3.72 1.11 -0.01
N ASN A 40 5.00 1.44 0.05
CA ASN A 40 5.49 2.72 0.56
C ASN A 40 5.94 3.58 -0.61
N ILE A 41 5.17 4.62 -0.92
CA ILE A 41 5.48 5.51 -2.04
C ILE A 41 6.10 6.78 -1.52
N ASN A 42 7.34 7.05 -1.93
CA ASN A 42 8.12 8.23 -1.56
C ASN A 42 8.39 8.37 -0.07
N GLN A 43 8.33 7.27 0.67
CA GLN A 43 8.76 7.22 2.07
C GLN A 43 9.21 5.80 2.40
N VAL A 44 10.20 5.69 3.27
CA VAL A 44 10.71 4.39 3.70
C VAL A 44 10.55 4.31 5.22
N PRO A 45 9.66 3.45 5.71
CA PRO A 45 9.48 3.25 7.15
C PRO A 45 10.75 2.70 7.79
N LYS A 46 11.05 3.15 9.01
CA LYS A 46 12.21 2.68 9.76
C LYS A 46 11.95 1.35 10.47
N VAL A 47 10.71 0.92 10.53
CA VAL A 47 10.29 -0.24 11.29
C VAL A 47 9.70 -1.27 10.34
N HIS A 48 10.09 -2.54 10.51
CA HIS A 48 9.45 -3.66 9.84
C HIS A 48 8.35 -4.20 10.73
N ILE A 49 7.16 -4.40 10.15
CA ILE A 49 6.00 -4.86 10.88
C ILE A 49 5.83 -6.36 10.68
N ILE A 50 5.70 -7.09 11.79
CA ILE A 50 5.28 -8.49 11.81
C ILE A 50 4.03 -8.56 12.68
N GLU A 51 2.94 -9.08 12.15
CA GLU A 51 1.68 -9.11 12.89
C GLU A 51 0.92 -10.42 12.66
N CYS A 52 0.48 -11.03 13.76
CA CYS A 52 -0.33 -12.24 13.75
C CYS A 52 0.28 -13.40 12.95
N GLY A 53 1.61 -13.49 12.92
CA GLY A 53 2.31 -14.49 12.12
C GLY A 53 2.15 -14.34 10.61
N SER A 54 1.50 -13.27 10.17
CA SER A 54 1.31 -13.00 8.75
C SER A 54 2.57 -12.44 8.11
N THR A 55 2.86 -12.89 6.90
CA THR A 55 3.96 -12.36 6.11
C THR A 55 3.61 -10.96 5.63
N LEU A 56 4.45 -10.00 5.96
CA LEU A 56 4.32 -8.63 5.46
C LEU A 56 5.58 -8.28 4.68
N THR A 57 5.39 -7.94 3.43
CA THR A 57 6.47 -7.49 2.56
C THR A 57 6.40 -5.98 2.40
N HIS A 58 7.52 -5.30 2.61
CA HIS A 58 7.62 -3.87 2.31
C HIS A 58 8.07 -3.69 0.87
N LEU A 59 7.29 -2.96 0.11
CA LEU A 59 7.61 -2.59 -1.26
C LEU A 59 7.81 -1.08 -1.31
N ASN A 60 9.07 -0.66 -1.38
CA ASN A 60 9.42 0.76 -1.33
C ASN A 60 9.63 1.28 -2.73
N VAL A 61 8.87 2.29 -3.12
CA VAL A 61 8.93 2.87 -4.45
C VAL A 61 9.17 4.37 -4.35
N LYS A 62 10.19 4.84 -5.06
CA LYS A 62 10.41 6.28 -5.26
C LYS A 62 9.81 6.64 -6.60
N ALA A 63 8.65 7.27 -6.58
CA ALA A 63 7.92 7.60 -7.80
C ALA A 63 8.43 8.90 -8.42
N SER A 64 8.59 8.90 -9.73
CA SER A 64 8.93 10.10 -10.49
C SER A 64 7.89 10.36 -11.58
N PRO A 65 7.63 11.64 -11.94
CA PRO A 65 6.66 11.96 -12.99
C PRO A 65 6.99 11.34 -14.35
N ASP A 66 8.26 11.17 -14.65
CA ASP A 66 8.68 10.67 -15.97
C ASP A 66 8.54 9.16 -16.10
N GLU A 67 8.81 8.42 -15.02
CA GLU A 67 8.87 6.96 -15.07
C GLU A 67 7.63 6.29 -14.46
N ASN A 68 6.92 6.98 -13.59
CA ASN A 68 5.86 6.38 -12.77
C ASN A 68 4.54 7.14 -12.90
N THR A 69 4.21 7.62 -14.11
CA THR A 69 3.02 8.43 -14.36
C THR A 69 1.74 7.76 -13.83
N PHE A 70 1.55 6.48 -14.13
CA PHE A 70 0.34 5.77 -13.71
C PHE A 70 0.31 5.51 -12.20
N LEU A 71 1.47 5.25 -11.61
CA LEU A 71 1.55 5.09 -10.15
C LEU A 71 1.15 6.38 -9.45
N LEU A 72 1.68 7.51 -9.90
CA LEU A 72 1.33 8.82 -9.35
C LEU A 72 -0.16 9.11 -9.50
N LYS A 73 -0.71 8.90 -10.69
CA LYS A 73 -2.10 9.20 -10.98
C LYS A 73 -3.06 8.29 -10.21
N ARG A 74 -2.75 7.00 -10.12
CA ARG A 74 -3.65 6.00 -9.53
C ARG A 74 -3.54 5.88 -8.01
N TYR A 75 -2.39 6.21 -7.45
CA TYR A 75 -2.12 6.02 -6.02
C TYR A 75 -1.89 7.30 -5.23
N LEU A 76 -1.36 8.35 -5.82
CA LEU A 76 -1.06 9.60 -5.11
C LEU A 76 -2.03 10.74 -5.42
N GLY A 77 -2.42 10.92 -6.69
CA GLY A 77 -3.15 12.12 -7.06
C GLY A 77 -2.31 13.36 -6.74
N ASP A 78 -2.81 14.22 -5.84
CA ASP A 78 -2.10 15.42 -5.41
C ASP A 78 -1.20 15.20 -4.20
N GLN A 79 -1.17 13.98 -3.66
CA GLN A 79 -0.35 13.67 -2.50
C GLN A 79 1.11 13.48 -2.89
N LYS A 80 2.03 13.80 -1.98
CA LYS A 80 3.48 13.65 -2.23
C LYS A 80 4.00 12.28 -1.82
N MET A 81 3.32 11.63 -0.90
CA MET A 81 3.69 10.31 -0.39
C MET A 81 2.44 9.57 0.06
N ALA A 82 2.53 8.26 0.13
CA ALA A 82 1.42 7.45 0.61
C ALA A 82 1.93 6.08 1.06
N ILE A 83 1.13 5.45 1.93
CA ILE A 83 1.31 4.06 2.31
C ILE A 83 0.00 3.33 2.05
N TYR A 84 0.09 2.21 1.35
CA TYR A 84 -1.04 1.35 1.05
C TYR A 84 -0.80 -0.03 1.64
N LEU A 85 -1.78 -0.53 2.40
CA LEU A 85 -1.79 -1.92 2.83
C LEU A 85 -2.60 -2.73 1.83
N ILE A 86 -1.96 -3.71 1.18
CA ILE A 86 -2.58 -4.52 0.14
C ILE A 86 -2.72 -5.95 0.65
N ARG A 87 -3.93 -6.49 0.52
CA ARG A 87 -4.27 -7.83 0.99
C ARG A 87 -3.75 -8.90 0.05
N LEU A 88 -3.81 -10.15 0.53
CA LEU A 88 -3.39 -11.33 -0.24
C LEU A 88 -4.18 -11.49 -1.54
N ASP A 89 -5.43 -11.03 -1.58
CA ASP A 89 -6.31 -11.11 -2.75
C ASP A 89 -6.17 -9.93 -3.70
N GLN A 90 -5.11 -9.12 -3.51
CA GLN A 90 -4.81 -7.95 -4.34
C GLN A 90 -5.88 -6.86 -4.24
N HIS A 91 -6.51 -6.73 -3.08
CA HIS A 91 -7.40 -5.61 -2.77
C HIS A 91 -6.74 -4.70 -1.75
N ILE A 92 -7.04 -3.41 -1.85
CA ILE A 92 -6.53 -2.42 -0.91
C ILE A 92 -7.30 -2.54 0.39
N ALA A 93 -6.60 -2.80 1.50
CA ALA A 93 -7.20 -2.87 2.81
C ALA A 93 -7.32 -1.49 3.46
N ALA A 94 -6.30 -0.66 3.31
CA ALA A 94 -6.22 0.66 3.96
C ALA A 94 -5.15 1.51 3.28
N ARG A 95 -5.19 2.83 3.54
CA ARG A 95 -4.16 3.74 3.05
C ARG A 95 -3.98 4.91 4.00
N TRP A 96 -2.76 5.45 4.03
CA TRP A 96 -2.38 6.55 4.91
C TRP A 96 -1.43 7.51 4.19
N ALA A 97 -1.48 8.79 4.60
CA ALA A 97 -0.51 9.78 4.12
C ALA A 97 0.88 9.55 4.74
N LYS A 98 0.91 9.10 5.99
CA LYS A 98 2.15 8.88 6.73
C LYS A 98 2.14 7.52 7.41
N PHE A 99 3.33 6.96 7.61
CA PHE A 99 3.49 5.70 8.32
C PHE A 99 2.96 5.81 9.74
N ASP A 100 2.08 4.88 10.09
CA ASP A 100 1.48 4.75 11.42
C ASP A 100 1.47 3.28 11.80
N GLU A 101 2.45 2.85 12.58
CA GLU A 101 2.64 1.45 12.91
C GLU A 101 1.40 0.85 13.59
N THR A 102 0.82 1.55 14.55
CA THR A 102 -0.34 1.06 15.29
C THR A 102 -1.55 0.88 14.36
N ALA A 103 -1.83 1.87 13.51
CA ALA A 103 -2.95 1.79 12.58
C ALA A 103 -2.75 0.66 11.57
N ILE A 104 -1.52 0.47 11.08
CA ILE A 104 -1.20 -0.59 10.13
C ILE A 104 -1.40 -1.96 10.78
N ARG A 105 -0.89 -2.17 11.99
CA ARG A 105 -1.08 -3.42 12.73
C ARG A 105 -2.56 -3.72 12.96
N ASN A 106 -3.33 -2.73 13.35
CA ASN A 106 -4.77 -2.90 13.56
C ASN A 106 -5.49 -3.28 12.27
N SER A 107 -5.11 -2.70 11.14
CA SER A 107 -5.70 -3.03 9.84
C SER A 107 -5.38 -4.47 9.41
N ILE A 108 -4.17 -4.93 9.67
CA ILE A 108 -3.80 -6.33 9.39
C ILE A 108 -4.65 -7.27 10.25
N ARG A 109 -4.78 -7.00 11.53
CA ARG A 109 -5.60 -7.81 12.44
C ARG A 109 -7.05 -7.86 11.99
N THR A 110 -7.62 -6.72 11.66
CA THR A 110 -9.01 -6.64 11.17
C THR A 110 -9.18 -7.45 9.89
N SER A 111 -8.24 -7.36 8.96
CA SER A 111 -8.30 -8.12 7.71
C SER A 111 -8.19 -9.62 7.92
N LEU A 112 -7.54 -10.05 9.01
CA LEU A 112 -7.42 -11.46 9.38
C LEU A 112 -8.58 -11.95 10.25
N GLY A 113 -9.54 -11.08 10.56
CA GLY A 113 -10.70 -11.44 11.37
C GLY A 113 -10.51 -11.30 12.89
N TYR A 114 -9.40 -10.72 13.34
CA TYR A 114 -9.20 -10.45 14.75
C TYR A 114 -9.94 -9.18 15.15
N ASN A 115 -10.64 -9.23 16.27
CA ASN A 115 -11.37 -8.10 16.82
C ASN A 115 -10.58 -7.48 17.97
N GLY A 116 -10.25 -6.23 17.83
CA GLY A 116 -9.52 -5.46 18.86
C GLY A 116 -8.06 -5.32 18.55
#